data_1da5a1b356eaac6a9f97886a826dc674
#
_entry.id   1da5a1b356eaac6a9f97886a826dc674
#
_cell.length_a   1.000
_cell.length_b   1.000
_cell.length_c   1.000
_cell.angle_alpha   90.00
_cell.angle_beta   90.00
_cell.angle_gamma   90.00
#
_symmetry.space_group_name_H-M   'P 1'
#
loop_
_entity.id
_entity.type
_entity.pdbx_description
1 polymer ?
#
loop_
_entity_poly.entity_id
_entity_poly.type
_entity_poly.pdbx_seq_one_letter_code
_entity_poly.pdbx_strand_id
1 'polypeptide(L)'
;MYRALYRKWRPQRFEDVVAQHGTVTALRNQVAAGRVGHAYLFTGVRGTGKTTCAKIFAKAVNCLNPHDGDPCCQCSICRGIDDGSILDVVEMDAASNNGVDDIRGLRDETAYTPSECRYKVYIIDEVHMLSTAAFNALLKTLEEPPAHVIFILATTEIQKVPETILSRCQRYDFARIVPEDIARRVEYIAGEEHLQLTTEGAELISRLADGAMRDALSILDPCAGVT
;
A
#
# COMPACT_ATOMS: atom_id res chain seq x y z
N MET A 1 7.97 23.03 6.52
CA MET A 1 8.89 22.19 5.71
C MET A 1 8.11 21.70 4.50
N TYR A 2 8.62 21.89 3.29
CA TYR A 2 7.97 21.46 2.05
C TYR A 2 7.81 19.93 2.03
N ARG A 3 6.64 19.45 1.62
CA ARG A 3 6.32 18.03 1.46
C ARG A 3 5.86 17.76 0.04
N ALA A 4 6.55 16.89 -0.70
CA ALA A 4 6.23 16.56 -2.08
C ALA A 4 4.77 16.15 -2.25
N LEU A 5 4.12 16.56 -3.34
CA LEU A 5 2.68 16.36 -3.58
C LEU A 5 2.26 14.89 -3.50
N TYR A 6 3.07 13.96 -4.03
CA TYR A 6 2.76 12.53 -3.97
C TYR A 6 2.76 11.97 -2.54
N ARG A 7 3.40 12.65 -1.55
CA ARG A 7 3.33 12.30 -0.13
C ARG A 7 2.20 13.02 0.58
N LYS A 8 1.94 14.29 0.24
CA LYS A 8 0.87 15.11 0.83
C LYS A 8 -0.50 14.56 0.47
N TRP A 9 -0.68 14.16 -0.80
CA TRP A 9 -1.93 13.68 -1.37
C TRP A 9 -2.05 12.15 -1.42
N ARG A 10 -1.26 11.45 -0.61
CA ARG A 10 -1.37 10.00 -0.49
C ARG A 10 -2.72 9.64 0.14
N PRO A 11 -3.56 8.80 -0.51
CA PRO A 11 -4.84 8.36 0.01
C PRO A 11 -4.73 7.80 1.44
N GLN A 12 -5.68 8.17 2.28
CA GLN A 12 -5.74 7.75 3.67
C GLN A 12 -6.85 6.74 3.91
N ARG A 13 -7.85 6.69 3.01
CA ARG A 13 -8.97 5.76 3.02
C ARG A 13 -9.07 5.07 1.67
N PHE A 14 -9.79 3.95 1.64
CA PHE A 14 -10.05 3.25 0.39
C PHE A 14 -10.89 4.09 -0.59
N GLU A 15 -11.81 4.91 -0.08
CA GLU A 15 -12.64 5.80 -0.91
C GLU A 15 -11.82 6.83 -1.70
N ASP A 16 -10.62 7.20 -1.20
CA ASP A 16 -9.73 8.16 -1.86
C ASP A 16 -8.86 7.53 -2.96
N VAL A 17 -8.86 6.19 -3.06
CA VAL A 17 -8.00 5.48 -4.02
C VAL A 17 -8.60 5.56 -5.42
N VAL A 18 -7.81 6.09 -6.37
CA VAL A 18 -8.25 6.27 -7.76
C VAL A 18 -8.20 4.95 -8.52
N ALA A 19 -9.25 4.66 -9.26
CA ALA A 19 -9.39 3.61 -10.30
C ALA A 19 -9.29 2.14 -9.85
N GLN A 20 -8.96 1.79 -8.61
CA GLN A 20 -8.80 0.39 -8.17
C GLN A 20 -10.10 -0.20 -7.58
N HIS A 21 -11.26 0.09 -8.17
CA HIS A 21 -12.58 -0.19 -7.57
C HIS A 21 -12.79 -1.64 -7.15
N GLY A 22 -12.41 -2.62 -7.97
CA GLY A 22 -12.58 -4.05 -7.66
C GLY A 22 -11.77 -4.49 -6.45
N THR A 23 -10.48 -4.15 -6.43
CA THR A 23 -9.56 -4.46 -5.33
C THR A 23 -10.00 -3.77 -4.05
N VAL A 24 -10.29 -2.48 -4.11
CA VAL A 24 -10.74 -1.66 -2.98
C VAL A 24 -12.02 -2.21 -2.37
N THR A 25 -13.03 -2.50 -3.19
CA THR A 25 -14.31 -3.07 -2.73
C THR A 25 -14.11 -4.42 -2.05
N ALA A 26 -13.27 -5.29 -2.62
CA ALA A 26 -13.01 -6.60 -2.03
C ALA A 26 -12.32 -6.49 -0.66
N LEU A 27 -11.31 -5.61 -0.53
CA LEU A 27 -10.61 -5.38 0.74
C LEU A 27 -11.54 -4.77 1.81
N ARG A 28 -12.34 -3.76 1.45
CA ARG A 28 -13.34 -3.16 2.34
C ARG A 28 -14.33 -4.19 2.85
N ASN A 29 -14.88 -5.01 1.96
CA ASN A 29 -15.85 -6.04 2.33
C ASN A 29 -15.24 -7.08 3.28
N GLN A 30 -13.98 -7.46 3.12
CA GLN A 30 -13.31 -8.37 4.06
C GLN A 30 -13.19 -7.76 5.46
N VAL A 31 -12.80 -6.48 5.54
CA VAL A 31 -12.72 -5.76 6.82
C VAL A 31 -14.10 -5.65 7.46
N ALA A 32 -15.10 -5.19 6.71
CA ALA A 32 -16.48 -5.04 7.21
C ALA A 32 -17.10 -6.36 7.69
N ALA A 33 -16.79 -7.47 7.00
CA ALA A 33 -17.27 -8.80 7.37
C ALA A 33 -16.45 -9.47 8.49
N GLY A 34 -15.32 -8.88 8.91
CA GLY A 34 -14.37 -9.50 9.85
C GLY A 34 -13.69 -10.76 9.32
N ARG A 35 -13.67 -10.95 8.00
CA ARG A 35 -13.09 -12.12 7.30
C ARG A 35 -11.75 -11.78 6.68
N VAL A 36 -10.79 -11.39 7.52
CA VAL A 36 -9.46 -11.01 7.09
C VAL A 36 -8.58 -12.26 6.92
N GLY A 37 -7.93 -12.37 5.76
CA GLY A 37 -6.95 -13.43 5.50
C GLY A 37 -5.61 -13.14 6.17
N HIS A 38 -4.72 -14.14 6.21
CA HIS A 38 -3.40 -14.01 6.81
C HIS A 38 -2.32 -13.51 5.81
N ALA A 39 -2.54 -13.64 4.50
CA ALA A 39 -1.56 -13.23 3.49
C ALA A 39 -2.21 -12.67 2.23
N TYR A 40 -1.70 -11.55 1.78
CA TYR A 40 -2.14 -10.79 0.61
C TYR A 40 -0.95 -10.57 -0.33
N LEU A 41 -1.19 -10.64 -1.63
CA LEU A 41 -0.20 -10.27 -2.63
C LEU A 41 -0.79 -9.19 -3.55
N PHE A 42 -0.23 -7.99 -3.49
CA PHE A 42 -0.57 -6.86 -4.35
C PHE A 42 0.41 -6.80 -5.51
N THR A 43 -0.07 -6.97 -6.73
CA THR A 43 0.75 -6.96 -7.93
C THR A 43 0.30 -5.87 -8.91
N GLY A 44 1.23 -5.35 -9.70
CA GLY A 44 0.97 -4.30 -10.69
C GLY A 44 2.12 -3.32 -10.83
N VAL A 45 2.08 -2.45 -11.84
CA VAL A 45 3.16 -1.49 -12.09
C VAL A 45 3.38 -0.53 -10.93
N ARG A 46 4.54 0.10 -10.89
CA ARG A 46 4.89 1.11 -9.88
C ARG A 46 3.89 2.28 -9.93
N GLY A 47 3.58 2.87 -8.78
CA GLY A 47 2.76 4.09 -8.71
C GLY A 47 1.24 3.89 -8.82
N THR A 48 0.74 2.65 -8.92
CA THR A 48 -0.70 2.32 -9.01
C THR A 48 -1.43 2.24 -7.67
N GLY A 49 -0.73 2.39 -6.54
CA GLY A 49 -1.35 2.44 -5.22
C GLY A 49 -1.18 1.20 -4.33
N LYS A 50 -0.38 0.19 -4.72
CA LYS A 50 -0.17 -1.05 -3.94
C LYS A 50 0.19 -0.79 -2.47
N THR A 51 1.30 -0.11 -2.22
CA THR A 51 1.78 0.18 -0.85
C THR A 51 0.83 1.13 -0.12
N THR A 52 0.13 2.01 -0.84
CA THR A 52 -0.91 2.88 -0.26
C THR A 52 -2.09 2.06 0.23
N CYS A 53 -2.63 1.15 -0.60
CA CYS A 53 -3.71 0.25 -0.19
C CYS A 53 -3.28 -0.70 0.93
N ALA A 54 -2.02 -1.16 0.93
CA ALA A 54 -1.47 -1.96 2.03
C ALA A 54 -1.54 -1.22 3.37
N LYS A 55 -1.13 0.05 3.40
CA LYS A 55 -1.21 0.91 4.60
C LYS A 55 -2.65 1.19 5.02
N ILE A 56 -3.53 1.48 4.06
CA ILE A 56 -4.96 1.70 4.36
C ILE A 56 -5.57 0.42 4.94
N PHE A 57 -5.25 -0.74 4.37
CA PHE A 57 -5.74 -2.02 4.87
C PHE A 57 -5.22 -2.32 6.27
N ALA A 58 -3.93 -2.09 6.53
CA ALA A 58 -3.33 -2.24 7.87
C ALA A 58 -4.01 -1.34 8.92
N LYS A 59 -4.36 -0.09 8.54
CA LYS A 59 -5.17 0.79 9.39
C LYS A 59 -6.59 0.27 9.58
N ALA A 60 -7.24 -0.18 8.53
CA ALA A 60 -8.63 -0.61 8.54
C ALA A 60 -8.86 -1.82 9.45
N VAL A 61 -7.98 -2.85 9.37
CA VAL A 61 -8.07 -4.07 10.21
C VAL A 61 -7.79 -3.81 11.68
N ASN A 62 -7.08 -2.72 12.00
CA ASN A 62 -6.68 -2.34 13.35
C ASN A 62 -7.46 -1.11 13.88
N CYS A 63 -8.32 -0.51 13.07
CA CYS A 63 -9.05 0.69 13.43
C CYS A 63 -10.05 0.43 14.58
N LEU A 64 -10.09 1.31 15.57
CA LEU A 64 -11.02 1.20 16.69
C LEU A 64 -12.47 1.50 16.29
N ASN A 65 -12.69 2.30 15.24
CA ASN A 65 -14.01 2.70 14.75
C ASN A 65 -14.04 2.68 13.21
N PRO A 66 -13.92 1.50 12.58
CA PRO A 66 -13.99 1.40 11.12
C PRO A 66 -15.41 1.72 10.63
N HIS A 67 -15.52 2.37 9.49
CA HIS A 67 -16.80 2.68 8.86
C HIS A 67 -16.87 2.00 7.48
N ASP A 68 -17.77 1.07 7.28
CA ASP A 68 -17.95 0.31 6.04
C ASP A 68 -16.63 -0.30 5.50
N GLY A 69 -15.75 -0.73 6.41
CA GLY A 69 -14.45 -1.30 6.07
C GLY A 69 -13.34 -0.28 5.81
N ASP A 70 -13.63 1.02 5.87
CA ASP A 70 -12.62 2.10 5.83
C ASP A 70 -12.11 2.45 7.24
N PRO A 71 -10.83 2.83 7.37
CA PRO A 71 -10.30 3.32 8.64
C PRO A 71 -10.87 4.71 8.96
N CYS A 72 -11.12 5.00 10.24
CA CYS A 72 -11.62 6.31 10.66
C CYS A 72 -10.59 7.45 10.52
N CYS A 73 -9.31 7.14 10.43
CA CYS A 73 -8.17 8.08 10.35
C CYS A 73 -8.05 9.06 11.54
N GLN A 74 -8.78 8.82 12.64
CA GLN A 74 -8.84 9.74 13.79
C GLN A 74 -8.50 9.08 15.12
N CYS A 75 -8.67 7.76 15.27
CA CYS A 75 -8.34 7.05 16.50
C CYS A 75 -6.82 6.98 16.73
N SER A 76 -6.40 6.65 17.95
CA SER A 76 -4.98 6.53 18.31
C SER A 76 -4.23 5.58 17.39
N ILE A 77 -4.82 4.42 17.07
CA ILE A 77 -4.21 3.43 16.20
C ILE A 77 -4.01 3.98 14.77
N CYS A 78 -5.03 4.59 14.16
CA CYS A 78 -4.88 5.16 12.82
C CYS A 78 -3.79 6.23 12.77
N ARG A 79 -3.76 7.14 13.75
CA ARG A 79 -2.74 8.19 13.82
C ARG A 79 -1.35 7.63 14.06
N GLY A 80 -1.22 6.67 14.98
CA GLY A 80 0.05 6.06 15.30
C GLY A 80 0.63 5.21 14.15
N ILE A 81 -0.22 4.61 13.30
CA ILE A 81 0.24 3.97 12.05
C ILE A 81 0.73 5.02 11.05
N ASP A 82 0.04 6.16 10.93
CA ASP A 82 0.41 7.23 9.99
C ASP A 82 1.71 7.95 10.38
N ASP A 83 1.98 8.14 11.68
CA ASP A 83 3.19 8.79 12.20
C ASP A 83 4.32 7.80 12.54
N GLY A 84 4.05 6.48 12.47
CA GLY A 84 5.03 5.42 12.71
C GLY A 84 5.30 5.13 14.19
N SER A 85 4.47 5.60 15.11
CA SER A 85 4.61 5.31 16.54
C SER A 85 4.09 3.91 16.93
N ILE A 86 3.18 3.34 16.13
CA ILE A 86 2.69 1.96 16.32
C ILE A 86 3.68 0.97 15.71
N LEU A 87 4.26 0.12 16.57
CA LEU A 87 5.23 -0.90 16.18
C LEU A 87 4.60 -2.20 15.65
N ASP A 88 3.30 -2.38 15.81
CA ASP A 88 2.57 -3.55 15.33
C ASP A 88 2.31 -3.53 13.81
N VAL A 89 2.62 -2.42 13.13
CA VAL A 89 2.57 -2.32 11.67
C VAL A 89 3.97 -1.99 11.15
N VAL A 90 4.61 -2.99 10.56
CA VAL A 90 5.99 -2.92 10.06
C VAL A 90 5.98 -2.81 8.54
N GLU A 91 6.63 -1.79 8.00
CA GLU A 91 6.85 -1.63 6.55
C GLU A 91 8.32 -1.90 6.25
N MET A 92 8.58 -2.84 5.37
CA MET A 92 9.91 -3.24 4.93
C MET A 92 10.01 -3.15 3.41
N ASP A 93 11.04 -2.48 2.92
CA ASP A 93 11.42 -2.51 1.51
C ASP A 93 12.42 -3.64 1.29
N ALA A 94 12.00 -4.66 0.53
CA ALA A 94 12.85 -5.81 0.21
C ALA A 94 14.04 -5.46 -0.68
N ALA A 95 14.06 -4.30 -1.36
CA ALA A 95 15.24 -3.85 -2.09
C ALA A 95 16.41 -3.50 -1.15
N SER A 96 16.09 -3.03 0.06
CA SER A 96 17.08 -2.67 1.09
C SER A 96 17.30 -3.77 2.13
N ASN A 97 16.33 -4.69 2.30
CA ASN A 97 16.31 -5.74 3.32
C ASN A 97 15.96 -7.08 2.66
N ASN A 98 16.89 -7.64 1.86
CA ASN A 98 16.63 -8.83 1.04
C ASN A 98 17.24 -10.11 1.60
N GLY A 99 17.92 -10.01 2.73
CA GLY A 99 18.66 -11.11 3.36
C GLY A 99 17.75 -12.10 4.08
N VAL A 100 18.27 -13.31 4.25
CA VAL A 100 17.57 -14.35 5.02
C VAL A 100 17.45 -13.97 6.50
N ASP A 101 18.41 -13.23 7.03
CA ASP A 101 18.43 -12.85 8.45
C ASP A 101 17.41 -11.75 8.74
N ASP A 102 17.14 -10.84 7.80
CA ASP A 102 16.07 -9.85 7.90
C ASP A 102 14.70 -10.55 8.04
N ILE A 103 14.45 -11.55 7.20
CA ILE A 103 13.19 -12.31 7.23
C ILE A 103 13.12 -13.26 8.45
N ARG A 104 14.23 -13.79 8.92
CA ARG A 104 14.27 -14.57 10.17
C ARG A 104 13.94 -13.70 11.37
N GLY A 105 14.50 -12.50 11.46
CA GLY A 105 14.17 -11.53 12.50
C GLY A 105 12.68 -11.21 12.51
N LEU A 106 12.12 -10.89 11.33
CA LEU A 106 10.70 -10.65 11.17
C LEU A 106 9.86 -11.88 11.61
N ARG A 107 10.24 -13.08 11.20
CA ARG A 107 9.57 -14.33 11.61
C ARG A 107 9.59 -14.51 13.12
N ASP A 108 10.73 -14.30 13.77
CA ASP A 108 10.86 -14.49 15.21
C ASP A 108 9.99 -13.48 15.98
N GLU A 109 9.79 -12.28 15.43
CA GLU A 109 8.84 -11.29 15.96
C GLU A 109 7.37 -11.70 15.82
N THR A 110 7.02 -12.56 14.84
CA THR A 110 5.63 -13.04 14.70
C THR A 110 5.16 -13.90 15.85
N ALA A 111 6.06 -14.46 16.65
CA ALA A 111 5.73 -15.24 17.84
C ALA A 111 5.11 -14.39 18.96
N TYR A 112 5.35 -13.08 18.94
CA TYR A 112 4.82 -12.16 19.96
C TYR A 112 3.49 -11.55 19.49
N THR A 113 2.52 -11.51 20.40
CA THR A 113 1.24 -10.85 20.16
C THR A 113 1.40 -9.34 19.98
N PRO A 114 0.50 -8.69 19.23
CA PRO A 114 0.51 -7.23 19.10
C PRO A 114 0.42 -6.54 20.47
N SER A 115 1.07 -5.39 20.61
CA SER A 115 1.08 -4.61 21.86
C SER A 115 -0.13 -3.67 21.97
N GLU A 116 -0.55 -3.08 20.86
CA GLU A 116 -1.61 -2.07 20.83
C GLU A 116 -2.71 -2.40 19.79
N CYS A 117 -2.36 -3.12 18.74
CA CYS A 117 -3.25 -3.46 17.64
C CYS A 117 -3.98 -4.79 17.85
N ARG A 118 -5.00 -5.02 17.03
CA ARG A 118 -5.65 -6.33 16.93
C ARG A 118 -4.79 -7.32 16.15
N TYR A 119 -4.13 -6.84 15.10
CA TYR A 119 -3.26 -7.61 14.22
C TYR A 119 -1.89 -6.98 14.11
N LYS A 120 -0.87 -7.83 14.09
CA LYS A 120 0.48 -7.45 13.69
C LYS A 120 0.57 -7.56 12.17
N VAL A 121 0.85 -6.44 11.49
CA VAL A 121 0.82 -6.37 10.02
C VAL A 121 2.21 -6.13 9.48
N TYR A 122 2.67 -7.01 8.60
CA TYR A 122 3.94 -6.86 7.89
C TYR A 122 3.70 -6.53 6.44
N ILE A 123 4.08 -5.32 6.02
CA ILE A 123 4.04 -4.86 4.63
C ILE A 123 5.43 -5.02 4.05
N ILE A 124 5.59 -5.94 3.09
CA ILE A 124 6.86 -6.17 2.40
C ILE A 124 6.72 -5.65 0.97
N ASP A 125 7.31 -4.48 0.71
CA ASP A 125 7.30 -3.86 -0.62
C ASP A 125 8.43 -4.42 -1.48
N GLU A 126 8.21 -4.48 -2.80
CA GLU A 126 9.09 -5.05 -3.83
C GLU A 126 9.59 -6.46 -3.44
N VAL A 127 8.68 -7.30 -2.95
CA VAL A 127 8.99 -8.64 -2.41
C VAL A 127 9.78 -9.53 -3.37
N HIS A 128 9.70 -9.29 -4.69
CA HIS A 128 10.49 -10.00 -5.71
C HIS A 128 12.01 -9.79 -5.58
N MET A 129 12.46 -8.82 -4.78
CA MET A 129 13.88 -8.56 -4.50
C MET A 129 14.45 -9.45 -3.41
N LEU A 130 13.62 -10.21 -2.69
CA LEU A 130 14.08 -11.15 -1.66
C LEU A 130 14.95 -12.26 -2.27
N SER A 131 15.99 -12.64 -1.55
CA SER A 131 16.79 -13.82 -1.92
C SER A 131 15.96 -15.11 -1.81
N THR A 132 16.36 -16.15 -2.52
CA THR A 132 15.72 -17.48 -2.43
C THR A 132 15.68 -18.00 -1.00
N ALA A 133 16.74 -17.78 -0.22
CA ALA A 133 16.80 -18.18 1.18
C ALA A 133 15.81 -17.39 2.05
N ALA A 134 15.59 -16.09 1.75
CA ALA A 134 14.61 -15.26 2.42
C ALA A 134 13.17 -15.70 2.10
N PHE A 135 12.86 -16.02 0.84
CA PHE A 135 11.56 -16.61 0.47
C PHE A 135 11.29 -17.92 1.22
N ASN A 136 12.28 -18.81 1.32
CA ASN A 136 12.13 -20.06 2.06
C ASN A 136 11.92 -19.85 3.57
N ALA A 137 12.51 -18.80 4.14
CA ALA A 137 12.26 -18.44 5.54
C ALA A 137 10.83 -17.90 5.73
N LEU A 138 10.33 -17.07 4.80
CA LEU A 138 8.97 -16.51 4.83
C LEU A 138 7.91 -17.60 4.67
N LEU A 139 8.13 -18.59 3.79
CA LEU A 139 7.22 -19.70 3.53
C LEU A 139 6.78 -20.41 4.81
N LYS A 140 7.68 -20.66 5.75
CA LYS A 140 7.35 -21.35 7.01
C LYS A 140 6.26 -20.63 7.80
N THR A 141 6.29 -19.30 7.82
CA THR A 141 5.27 -18.49 8.52
C THR A 141 3.98 -18.38 7.72
N LEU A 142 4.06 -18.38 6.39
CA LEU A 142 2.86 -18.38 5.53
C LEU A 142 2.11 -19.71 5.55
N GLU A 143 2.80 -20.82 5.84
CA GLU A 143 2.19 -22.16 5.98
C GLU A 143 1.42 -22.31 7.29
N GLU A 144 1.99 -21.81 8.38
CA GLU A 144 1.42 -21.88 9.72
C GLU A 144 1.40 -20.49 10.37
N PRO A 145 0.58 -19.56 9.84
CA PRO A 145 0.54 -18.18 10.31
C PRO A 145 -0.09 -18.09 11.70
N PRO A 146 0.50 -17.34 12.64
CA PRO A 146 -0.19 -17.02 13.89
C PRO A 146 -1.47 -16.24 13.60
N ALA A 147 -2.54 -16.49 14.35
CA ALA A 147 -3.86 -15.92 14.10
C ALA A 147 -3.91 -14.37 14.17
N HIS A 148 -2.93 -13.76 14.81
CA HIS A 148 -2.80 -12.31 14.97
C HIS A 148 -1.88 -11.66 13.93
N VAL A 149 -1.35 -12.41 12.94
CA VAL A 149 -0.39 -11.91 11.96
C VAL A 149 -1.01 -11.82 10.57
N ILE A 150 -0.76 -10.70 9.89
CA ILE A 150 -1.16 -10.47 8.51
C ILE A 150 0.08 -10.05 7.70
N PHE A 151 0.32 -10.75 6.59
CA PHE A 151 1.33 -10.37 5.61
C PHE A 151 0.69 -9.67 4.41
N ILE A 152 1.25 -8.56 3.97
CA ILE A 152 0.89 -7.86 2.74
C ILE A 152 2.14 -7.72 1.89
N LEU A 153 2.26 -8.56 0.88
CA LEU A 153 3.37 -8.56 -0.04
C LEU A 153 3.02 -7.69 -1.24
N ALA A 154 3.89 -6.78 -1.65
CA ALA A 154 3.70 -5.98 -2.86
C ALA A 154 4.83 -6.23 -3.85
N THR A 155 4.51 -6.30 -5.14
CA THR A 155 5.48 -6.53 -6.20
C THR A 155 5.11 -5.84 -7.50
N THR A 156 6.13 -5.40 -8.23
CA THR A 156 6.01 -4.96 -9.63
C THR A 156 6.28 -6.10 -10.61
N GLU A 157 6.91 -7.20 -10.16
CA GLU A 157 7.36 -8.31 -10.99
C GLU A 157 6.89 -9.67 -10.42
N ILE A 158 5.60 -9.98 -10.63
CA ILE A 158 4.99 -11.21 -10.11
C ILE A 158 5.69 -12.49 -10.60
N GLN A 159 6.25 -12.47 -11.81
CA GLN A 159 6.94 -13.61 -12.42
C GLN A 159 8.23 -14.00 -11.67
N LYS A 160 8.77 -13.12 -10.82
CA LYS A 160 9.93 -13.39 -9.97
C LYS A 160 9.55 -13.95 -8.59
N VAL A 161 8.27 -13.91 -8.23
CA VAL A 161 7.79 -14.44 -6.94
C VAL A 161 7.55 -15.94 -7.08
N PRO A 162 8.10 -16.78 -6.19
CA PRO A 162 7.93 -18.23 -6.24
C PRO A 162 6.47 -18.66 -6.17
N GLU A 163 6.10 -19.68 -6.94
CA GLU A 163 4.72 -20.20 -7.00
C GLU A 163 4.23 -20.71 -5.63
N THR A 164 5.16 -21.19 -4.81
CA THR A 164 4.91 -21.60 -3.42
C THR A 164 4.41 -20.47 -2.53
N ILE A 165 4.83 -19.21 -2.78
CA ILE A 165 4.31 -17.99 -2.13
C ILE A 165 2.96 -17.63 -2.73
N LEU A 166 2.87 -17.63 -4.09
CA LEU A 166 1.65 -17.24 -4.81
C LEU A 166 0.45 -18.08 -4.37
N SER A 167 0.63 -19.39 -4.18
CA SER A 167 -0.45 -20.32 -3.80
C SER A 167 -0.99 -20.11 -2.37
N ARG A 168 -0.29 -19.34 -1.53
CA ARG A 168 -0.66 -19.08 -0.13
C ARG A 168 -1.19 -17.67 0.12
N CYS A 169 -1.15 -16.81 -0.90
CA CYS A 169 -1.58 -15.42 -0.79
C CYS A 169 -2.87 -15.17 -1.55
N GLN A 170 -3.73 -14.33 -1.01
CA GLN A 170 -4.84 -13.76 -1.77
C GLN A 170 -4.28 -12.69 -2.71
N ARG A 171 -4.38 -12.94 -4.02
CA ARG A 171 -3.83 -12.04 -5.03
C ARG A 171 -4.80 -10.93 -5.40
N TYR A 172 -4.27 -9.71 -5.49
CA TYR A 172 -4.96 -8.50 -5.95
C TYR A 172 -4.11 -7.79 -7.01
N ASP A 173 -4.68 -7.65 -8.20
CA ASP A 173 -4.01 -7.03 -9.34
C ASP A 173 -4.38 -5.54 -9.40
N PHE A 174 -3.40 -4.67 -9.35
CA PHE A 174 -3.52 -3.22 -9.49
C PHE A 174 -3.30 -2.84 -10.95
N ALA A 175 -4.36 -2.44 -11.62
CA ALA A 175 -4.30 -2.02 -13.01
C ALA A 175 -3.63 -0.64 -13.18
N ARG A 176 -3.10 -0.38 -14.38
CA ARG A 176 -2.73 0.99 -14.76
C ARG A 176 -3.97 1.88 -14.68
N ILE A 177 -3.79 3.08 -14.16
CA ILE A 177 -4.86 4.08 -14.07
C ILE A 177 -5.05 4.69 -15.46
N VAL A 178 -6.28 4.79 -15.91
CA VAL A 178 -6.57 5.40 -17.20
C VAL A 178 -6.23 6.91 -17.19
N PRO A 179 -5.77 7.47 -18.31
CA PRO A 179 -5.32 8.87 -18.35
C PRO A 179 -6.37 9.88 -17.86
N GLU A 180 -7.64 9.64 -18.14
CA GLU A 180 -8.75 10.50 -17.75
C GLU A 180 -8.90 10.59 -16.22
N ASP A 181 -8.71 9.50 -15.50
CA ASP A 181 -8.78 9.47 -14.03
C ASP A 181 -7.55 10.15 -13.40
N ILE A 182 -6.39 9.99 -14.04
CA ILE A 182 -5.17 10.70 -13.62
C ILE A 182 -5.35 12.20 -13.82
N ALA A 183 -5.78 12.65 -15.03
CA ALA A 183 -5.98 14.07 -15.35
C ALA A 183 -6.95 14.71 -14.36
N ARG A 184 -8.11 14.08 -14.12
CA ARG A 184 -9.11 14.56 -13.15
C ARG A 184 -8.53 14.70 -11.74
N ARG A 185 -7.72 13.73 -11.30
CA ARG A 185 -7.11 13.79 -9.97
C ARG A 185 -6.03 14.87 -9.89
N VAL A 186 -5.25 15.06 -10.94
CA VAL A 186 -4.21 16.09 -11.04
C VAL A 186 -4.85 17.49 -11.04
N GLU A 187 -5.93 17.72 -11.81
CA GLU A 187 -6.70 18.97 -11.79
C GLU A 187 -7.25 19.29 -10.40
N TYR A 188 -7.86 18.30 -9.75
CA TYR A 188 -8.36 18.44 -8.38
C TYR A 188 -7.25 18.88 -7.41
N ILE A 189 -6.10 18.20 -7.45
CA ILE A 189 -4.96 18.50 -6.56
C ILE A 189 -4.37 19.88 -6.89
N ALA A 190 -4.24 20.22 -8.17
CA ALA A 190 -3.77 21.55 -8.58
C ALA A 190 -4.69 22.66 -8.04
N GLY A 191 -6.01 22.47 -8.09
CA GLY A 191 -6.98 23.41 -7.53
C GLY A 191 -6.81 23.59 -6.02
N GLU A 192 -6.68 22.50 -5.27
CA GLU A 192 -6.46 22.53 -3.82
C GLU A 192 -5.12 23.17 -3.40
N GLU A 193 -4.09 23.02 -4.25
CA GLU A 193 -2.77 23.63 -4.06
C GLU A 193 -2.68 25.05 -4.64
N HIS A 194 -3.77 25.58 -5.21
CA HIS A 194 -3.84 26.89 -5.87
C HIS A 194 -2.87 27.07 -7.03
N LEU A 195 -2.56 25.96 -7.74
CA LEU A 195 -1.71 25.96 -8.92
C LEU A 195 -2.54 26.28 -10.16
N GLN A 196 -1.98 27.09 -11.06
CA GLN A 196 -2.59 27.36 -12.37
C GLN A 196 -2.22 26.22 -13.32
N LEU A 197 -3.16 25.27 -13.50
CA LEU A 197 -3.01 24.16 -14.44
C LEU A 197 -4.13 24.18 -15.45
N THR A 198 -3.77 24.17 -16.75
CA THR A 198 -4.78 24.03 -17.82
C THR A 198 -5.18 22.57 -17.97
N THR A 199 -6.37 22.34 -18.55
CA THR A 199 -6.85 20.97 -18.84
C THR A 199 -5.87 20.22 -19.77
N GLU A 200 -5.33 20.89 -20.80
CA GLU A 200 -4.32 20.31 -21.70
C GLU A 200 -3.03 19.95 -20.95
N GLY A 201 -2.65 20.76 -19.95
CA GLY A 201 -1.52 20.46 -19.06
C GLY A 201 -1.77 19.21 -18.23
N ALA A 202 -2.97 19.05 -17.64
CA ALA A 202 -3.35 17.87 -16.89
C ALA A 202 -3.38 16.61 -17.77
N GLU A 203 -3.91 16.72 -19.00
CA GLU A 203 -3.89 15.63 -19.98
C GLU A 203 -2.45 15.23 -20.39
N LEU A 204 -1.57 16.22 -20.57
CA LEU A 204 -0.17 15.94 -20.88
C LEU A 204 0.51 15.18 -19.73
N ILE A 205 0.34 15.65 -18.49
CA ILE A 205 0.86 14.99 -17.28
C ILE A 205 0.34 13.55 -17.20
N SER A 206 -0.95 13.34 -17.45
CA SER A 206 -1.57 12.01 -17.38
C SER A 206 -0.98 11.03 -18.40
N ARG A 207 -0.71 11.49 -19.63
CA ARG A 207 -0.05 10.69 -20.66
C ARG A 207 1.39 10.34 -20.30
N LEU A 208 2.16 11.31 -19.79
CA LEU A 208 3.54 11.10 -19.37
C LEU A 208 3.67 10.17 -18.16
N ALA A 209 2.66 10.15 -17.29
CA ALA A 209 2.63 9.29 -16.11
C ALA A 209 2.34 7.81 -16.41
N ASP A 210 1.94 7.46 -17.62
CA ASP A 210 1.74 6.08 -18.10
C ASP A 210 1.00 5.16 -17.10
N GLY A 211 -0.09 5.66 -16.51
CA GLY A 211 -0.93 4.89 -15.59
C GLY A 211 -0.46 4.90 -14.13
N ALA A 212 0.55 5.70 -13.76
CA ALA A 212 1.11 5.79 -12.43
C ALA A 212 0.78 7.14 -11.74
N MET A 213 -0.11 7.16 -10.77
CA MET A 213 -0.49 8.38 -10.06
C MET A 213 0.70 9.06 -9.35
N ARG A 214 1.63 8.27 -8.80
CA ARG A 214 2.83 8.80 -8.14
C ARG A 214 3.68 9.62 -9.10
N ASP A 215 3.84 9.13 -10.33
CA ASP A 215 4.65 9.80 -11.35
C ASP A 215 3.94 11.06 -11.87
N ALA A 216 2.60 11.02 -12.03
CA ALA A 216 1.81 12.21 -12.34
C ALA A 216 2.02 13.33 -11.31
N LEU A 217 1.94 13.01 -10.03
CA LEU A 217 2.15 14.00 -8.97
C LEU A 217 3.60 14.45 -8.86
N SER A 218 4.56 13.59 -9.23
CA SER A 218 5.98 13.97 -9.30
C SER A 218 6.28 14.89 -10.47
N ILE A 219 5.50 14.81 -11.56
CA ILE A 219 5.59 15.75 -12.70
C ILE A 219 4.92 17.08 -12.35
N LEU A 220 3.78 17.05 -11.65
CA LEU A 220 3.06 18.27 -11.21
C LEU A 220 3.89 19.09 -10.22
N ASP A 221 4.64 18.44 -9.35
CA ASP A 221 5.35 19.03 -8.21
C ASP A 221 6.33 20.17 -8.62
N PRO A 222 7.23 20.00 -9.61
CA PRO A 222 8.09 21.08 -10.09
C PRO A 222 7.31 22.23 -10.77
N CYS A 223 6.14 21.93 -11.36
CA CYS A 223 5.32 22.97 -12.00
C CYS A 223 4.77 23.97 -10.96
N ALA A 224 4.63 23.57 -9.70
CA ALA A 224 4.20 24.43 -8.62
C ALA A 224 5.17 25.56 -8.27
N GLY A 225 6.43 25.49 -8.71
CA GLY A 225 7.45 26.50 -8.46
C GLY A 225 7.64 27.49 -9.61
N VAL A 226 6.87 27.39 -10.69
CA VAL A 226 7.06 28.19 -11.93
C VAL A 226 5.96 29.28 -12.06
N THR A 227 5.01 29.35 -11.13
CA THR A 227 3.92 30.34 -11.10
C THR A 227 4.22 31.47 -10.11
#